data_0ccccab1f0e075981a40298756e0b9b6
#
_entry.id   0ccccab1f0e075981a40298756e0b9b6
#
_cell.length_a   1.000
_cell.length_b   1.000
_cell.length_c   1.000
_cell.angle_alpha   90.00
_cell.angle_beta   90.00
_cell.angle_gamma   90.00
#
_symmetry.space_group_name_H-M   'P 1'
#
loop_
_entity.id
_entity.type
_entity.pdbx_description
1 polymer ?
#
loop_
_entity_poly.entity_id
_entity_poly.type
_entity_poly.pdbx_seq_one_letter_code
_entity_poly.pdbx_strand_id
1 'polypeptide(L)'
;CKEKGGLPFLTDCNTLYPGSRKNALEHLDCANLNGFNTITTGCQILIGDGLRGTDEVEVPVPNAEYCPAPKIGRTIMDADIFISLTHFKGHESTGFGGAIKNIGMGCGSRAGKMEQHTSGKPAIDLEKCRGCRRCAHECGSDAITYLNGKAVIDYDKCKGCGRCIGACSFDAVYNENSCANELLDRKMAEYAMAVCQNRPCFHISLVQDISPNCDCHCENDAPILPDIGIFA
;
A
#
# COMPACT_ATOMS: atom_id res chain seq x y z
N CYS A 1 13.82 18.25 10.41
CA CYS A 1 12.59 18.34 11.22
C CYS A 1 12.91 18.56 12.69
N LYS A 2 13.67 17.66 13.35
CA LYS A 2 13.96 17.73 14.80
C LYS A 2 14.57 19.04 15.25
N GLU A 3 15.55 19.58 14.51
CA GLU A 3 16.18 20.88 14.80
C GLU A 3 15.20 22.06 14.79
N LYS A 4 14.05 21.91 14.16
CA LYS A 4 12.95 22.88 14.12
C LYS A 4 11.82 22.53 15.08
N GLY A 5 12.05 21.60 16.02
CA GLY A 5 11.07 21.20 17.05
C GLY A 5 10.02 20.19 16.59
N GLY A 6 10.12 19.65 15.39
CA GLY A 6 9.21 18.60 14.91
C GLY A 6 9.53 17.22 15.48
N LEU A 7 8.51 16.36 15.55
CA LEU A 7 8.62 14.96 15.95
C LEU A 7 8.39 14.05 14.73
N PRO A 8 9.41 13.85 13.87
CA PRO A 8 9.24 13.06 12.65
C PRO A 8 9.17 11.56 12.93
N PHE A 9 8.40 10.87 12.11
CA PHE A 9 8.42 9.43 11.96
C PHE A 9 8.37 9.06 10.48
N LEU A 10 8.89 7.89 10.13
CA LEU A 10 8.74 7.30 8.80
C LEU A 10 7.54 6.36 8.80
N THR A 11 6.82 6.31 7.70
CA THR A 11 5.63 5.46 7.57
C THR A 11 5.41 4.99 6.15
N ASP A 12 4.79 3.84 6.04
CA ASP A 12 4.17 3.26 4.86
C ASP A 12 3.05 2.33 5.32
N CYS A 13 2.14 1.92 4.44
CA CYS A 13 1.09 0.95 4.72
C CYS A 13 1.45 -0.45 4.20
N ASN A 14 0.87 -1.48 4.83
CA ASN A 14 1.06 -2.86 4.43
C ASN A 14 0.65 -3.13 2.98
N THR A 15 1.29 -4.10 2.33
CA THR A 15 1.05 -4.42 0.93
C THR A 15 0.03 -5.55 0.74
N LEU A 16 -0.44 -5.69 -0.51
CA LEU A 16 -1.29 -6.80 -0.95
C LEU A 16 -0.50 -7.94 -1.62
N TYR A 17 0.79 -7.71 -1.87
CA TYR A 17 1.62 -8.63 -2.62
C TYR A 17 2.24 -9.69 -1.73
N PRO A 18 2.59 -10.87 -2.28
CA PRO A 18 3.48 -11.81 -1.62
C PRO A 18 4.80 -11.13 -1.21
N GLY A 19 5.37 -11.57 -0.10
CA GLY A 19 6.63 -11.01 0.41
C GLY A 19 6.54 -10.53 1.85
N SER A 20 7.53 -9.78 2.28
CA SER A 20 7.79 -9.44 3.69
C SER A 20 7.12 -8.15 4.17
N ARG A 21 6.00 -7.70 3.57
CA ARG A 21 5.31 -6.47 3.96
C ARG A 21 3.79 -6.62 4.10
N LYS A 22 3.31 -7.84 4.40
CA LYS A 22 1.87 -8.13 4.52
C LYS A 22 1.27 -7.79 5.90
N ASN A 23 2.10 -7.61 6.90
CA ASN A 23 1.73 -7.20 8.25
C ASN A 23 2.84 -6.33 8.85
N ALA A 24 2.55 -5.60 9.93
CA ALA A 24 3.50 -4.63 10.45
C ALA A 24 4.82 -5.24 10.94
N LEU A 25 4.82 -6.48 11.45
CA LEU A 25 6.05 -7.10 11.96
C LEU A 25 6.99 -7.41 10.80
N GLU A 26 6.51 -8.13 9.78
CA GLU A 26 7.29 -8.42 8.57
C GLU A 26 7.71 -7.13 7.85
N HIS A 27 6.83 -6.12 7.84
CA HIS A 27 7.10 -4.83 7.19
C HIS A 27 8.24 -4.07 7.91
N LEU A 28 8.23 -4.06 9.24
CA LEU A 28 9.32 -3.45 10.03
C LEU A 28 10.62 -4.22 9.88
N ASP A 29 10.58 -5.54 9.83
CA ASP A 29 11.78 -6.36 9.56
C ASP A 29 12.34 -6.04 8.17
N CYS A 30 11.49 -5.96 7.15
CA CYS A 30 11.88 -5.55 5.80
C CYS A 30 12.48 -4.15 5.79
N ALA A 31 11.88 -3.18 6.47
CA ALA A 31 12.41 -1.83 6.59
C ALA A 31 13.80 -1.82 7.24
N ASN A 32 13.98 -2.57 8.34
CA ASN A 32 15.26 -2.71 9.02
C ASN A 32 16.36 -3.28 8.11
N LEU A 33 16.05 -4.34 7.35
CA LEU A 33 17.00 -4.95 6.40
C LEU A 33 17.43 -3.99 5.30
N ASN A 34 16.57 -3.02 4.94
CA ASN A 34 16.86 -1.99 3.95
C ASN A 34 17.42 -0.68 4.57
N GLY A 35 17.83 -0.72 5.83
CA GLY A 35 18.44 0.43 6.50
C GLY A 35 17.47 1.45 7.08
N PHE A 36 16.15 1.25 6.95
CA PHE A 36 15.15 2.11 7.57
C PHE A 36 14.90 1.65 9.01
N ASN A 37 15.64 2.22 9.94
CA ASN A 37 15.48 1.97 11.37
C ASN A 37 15.81 3.24 12.18
N THR A 38 15.55 3.22 13.47
CA THR A 38 15.70 4.38 14.35
C THR A 38 17.15 4.86 14.49
N ILE A 39 18.12 3.98 14.30
CA ILE A 39 19.55 4.31 14.42
C ILE A 39 20.01 5.08 13.17
N THR A 40 19.68 4.56 11.98
CA THR A 40 20.12 5.16 10.71
C THR A 40 19.34 6.41 10.35
N THR A 41 18.02 6.42 10.59
CA THR A 41 17.14 7.54 10.21
C THR A 41 16.98 8.58 11.30
N GLY A 42 17.31 8.22 12.56
CA GLY A 42 17.14 9.09 13.71
C GLY A 42 15.68 9.35 14.11
N CYS A 43 14.70 8.64 13.56
CA CYS A 43 13.29 8.77 13.92
C CYS A 43 12.58 7.41 13.98
N GLN A 44 11.39 7.38 14.57
CA GLN A 44 10.60 6.15 14.71
C GLN A 44 10.04 5.73 13.35
N ILE A 45 9.74 4.43 13.22
CA ILE A 45 9.03 3.87 12.06
C ILE A 45 7.70 3.32 12.56
N LEU A 46 6.63 3.77 11.94
CA LEU A 46 5.26 3.35 12.25
C LEU A 46 4.62 2.82 10.99
N ILE A 47 3.90 1.71 11.09
CA ILE A 47 3.14 1.20 9.94
C ILE A 47 1.76 1.87 9.93
N GLY A 48 1.47 2.58 8.86
CA GLY A 48 0.39 3.54 8.75
C GLY A 48 -1.02 2.96 8.93
N ASP A 49 -1.22 1.70 8.54
CA ASP A 49 -2.48 0.96 8.64
C ASP A 49 -2.48 -0.13 9.72
N GLY A 50 -1.56 -0.03 10.69
CA GLY A 50 -1.49 -0.88 11.87
C GLY A 50 -1.02 -2.31 11.61
N LEU A 51 -1.14 -3.16 12.66
CA LEU A 51 -0.58 -4.51 12.67
C LEU A 51 -1.03 -5.38 11.49
N ARG A 52 -2.30 -5.25 11.08
CA ARG A 52 -2.94 -6.12 10.08
C ARG A 52 -3.38 -5.38 8.81
N GLY A 53 -3.01 -4.13 8.63
CA GLY A 53 -3.39 -3.34 7.47
C GLY A 53 -4.86 -2.87 7.48
N THR A 54 -5.47 -2.77 8.63
CA THR A 54 -6.91 -2.48 8.80
C THR A 54 -7.19 -1.30 9.72
N ASP A 55 -6.16 -0.61 10.20
CA ASP A 55 -6.33 0.64 10.95
C ASP A 55 -6.35 1.80 9.95
N GLU A 56 -7.57 2.20 9.59
CA GLU A 56 -7.81 3.15 8.50
C GLU A 56 -8.82 4.21 8.89
N VAL A 57 -8.84 5.27 8.11
CA VAL A 57 -9.84 6.32 8.12
C VAL A 57 -10.33 6.57 6.70
N GLU A 58 -11.62 6.73 6.52
CA GLU A 58 -12.21 7.18 5.26
C GLU A 58 -12.11 8.71 5.19
N VAL A 59 -11.50 9.21 4.12
CA VAL A 59 -11.24 10.64 3.92
C VAL A 59 -12.05 11.13 2.74
N PRO A 60 -13.13 11.88 2.94
CA PRO A 60 -13.95 12.40 1.83
C PRO A 60 -13.14 13.30 0.90
N VAL A 61 -13.22 13.04 -0.40
CA VAL A 61 -12.58 13.86 -1.44
C VAL A 61 -13.66 14.57 -2.24
N PRO A 62 -13.74 15.91 -2.18
CA PRO A 62 -14.73 16.66 -2.94
C PRO A 62 -14.57 16.43 -4.45
N ASN A 63 -15.67 16.16 -5.12
CA ASN A 63 -15.73 15.89 -6.57
C ASN A 63 -14.93 14.68 -7.05
N ALA A 64 -14.59 13.75 -6.18
CA ALA A 64 -14.01 12.49 -6.61
C ALA A 64 -15.00 11.72 -7.50
N GLU A 65 -14.49 11.18 -8.59
CA GLU A 65 -15.29 10.44 -9.58
C GLU A 65 -15.32 8.93 -9.27
N TYR A 66 -14.21 8.41 -8.73
CA TYR A 66 -13.97 6.97 -8.56
C TYR A 66 -13.89 6.51 -7.11
N CYS A 67 -13.32 7.33 -6.25
CA CYS A 67 -13.11 7.01 -4.84
C CYS A 67 -13.54 8.20 -3.96
N PRO A 68 -14.86 8.35 -3.69
CA PRO A 68 -15.37 9.51 -2.95
C PRO A 68 -14.90 9.56 -1.49
N ALA A 69 -14.48 8.45 -0.92
CA ALA A 69 -13.98 8.35 0.44
C ALA A 69 -12.79 7.34 0.53
N PRO A 70 -11.60 7.71 -0.01
CA PRO A 70 -10.40 6.88 0.08
C PRO A 70 -10.09 6.40 1.49
N LYS A 71 -9.68 5.14 1.61
CA LYS A 71 -9.32 4.48 2.89
C LYS A 71 -7.82 4.62 3.12
N ILE A 72 -7.45 5.58 3.95
CA ILE A 72 -6.05 5.93 4.23
C ILE A 72 -5.63 5.35 5.58
N GLY A 73 -4.37 4.92 5.70
CA GLY A 73 -3.83 4.48 6.99
C GLY A 73 -3.95 5.56 8.04
N ARG A 74 -4.51 5.23 9.21
CA ARG A 74 -4.84 6.19 10.27
C ARG A 74 -3.63 6.99 10.72
N THR A 75 -2.51 6.33 11.01
CA THR A 75 -1.28 7.00 11.46
C THR A 75 -0.80 8.10 10.50
N ILE A 76 -1.06 7.92 9.19
CA ILE A 76 -0.72 8.92 8.18
C ILE A 76 -1.62 10.15 8.32
N MET A 77 -2.91 9.96 8.57
CA MET A 77 -3.85 11.06 8.69
C MET A 77 -3.77 11.78 10.05
N ASP A 78 -3.26 11.11 11.07
CA ASP A 78 -3.03 11.71 12.40
C ASP A 78 -1.78 12.62 12.44
N ALA A 79 -0.94 12.62 11.40
CA ALA A 79 0.21 13.51 11.30
C ALA A 79 -0.20 14.94 10.90
N ASP A 80 0.34 15.94 11.56
CA ASP A 80 0.05 17.37 11.27
C ASP A 80 0.60 17.82 9.92
N ILE A 81 1.78 17.30 9.53
CA ILE A 81 2.49 17.65 8.30
C ILE A 81 2.85 16.38 7.55
N PHE A 82 2.64 16.38 6.25
CA PHE A 82 2.99 15.26 5.39
C PHE A 82 4.17 15.60 4.48
N ILE A 83 5.23 14.79 4.55
CA ILE A 83 6.39 14.92 3.68
C ILE A 83 6.56 13.63 2.89
N SER A 84 6.44 13.68 1.57
CA SER A 84 6.78 12.54 0.74
C SER A 84 8.25 12.58 0.32
N LEU A 85 8.93 11.46 0.51
CA LEU A 85 10.27 11.22 -0.04
C LEU A 85 10.14 10.13 -1.10
N THR A 86 10.29 10.48 -2.35
CA THR A 86 9.94 9.64 -3.48
C THR A 86 11.14 9.34 -4.35
N HIS A 87 11.40 8.06 -4.62
CA HIS A 87 12.25 7.63 -5.72
C HIS A 87 11.43 7.65 -7.02
N PHE A 88 11.92 8.39 -8.04
CA PHE A 88 11.32 8.43 -9.37
C PHE A 88 11.85 7.27 -10.21
N LYS A 89 10.98 6.51 -10.84
CA LYS A 89 11.31 5.32 -11.65
C LYS A 89 10.27 5.06 -12.72
N GLY A 90 10.58 4.16 -13.65
CA GLY A 90 9.60 3.59 -14.57
C GLY A 90 8.50 2.81 -13.83
N HIS A 91 7.45 2.49 -14.52
CA HIS A 91 6.36 1.68 -14.00
C HIS A 91 5.56 1.06 -15.14
N GLU A 92 5.33 -0.24 -15.07
CA GLU A 92 4.70 -1.04 -16.12
C GLU A 92 3.23 -0.69 -16.37
N SER A 93 2.51 -0.19 -15.37
CA SER A 93 1.08 0.16 -15.49
C SER A 93 0.84 1.65 -15.65
N THR A 94 1.66 2.51 -15.03
CA THR A 94 1.44 3.96 -14.97
C THR A 94 2.44 4.75 -15.81
N GLY A 95 3.28 4.07 -16.60
CA GLY A 95 4.39 4.65 -17.37
C GLY A 95 5.56 5.05 -16.48
N PHE A 96 5.33 5.79 -15.40
CA PHE A 96 6.32 6.10 -14.37
C PHE A 96 5.68 6.14 -12.97
N GLY A 97 6.50 5.96 -11.94
CA GLY A 97 6.12 6.09 -10.54
C GLY A 97 6.84 7.28 -9.91
N GLY A 98 6.08 8.28 -9.49
CA GLY A 98 6.56 9.47 -8.78
C GLY A 98 5.76 9.71 -7.49
N ALA A 99 5.71 10.96 -7.02
CA ALA A 99 5.07 11.32 -5.76
C ALA A 99 3.59 10.90 -5.71
N ILE A 100 2.80 11.17 -6.74
CA ILE A 100 1.37 10.83 -6.76
C ILE A 100 1.16 9.33 -6.58
N LYS A 101 1.92 8.50 -7.32
CA LYS A 101 1.84 7.03 -7.20
C LYS A 101 2.27 6.56 -5.81
N ASN A 102 3.37 7.07 -5.29
CA ASN A 102 3.87 6.68 -3.97
C ASN A 102 2.90 7.08 -2.86
N ILE A 103 2.32 8.27 -2.93
CA ILE A 103 1.32 8.74 -1.96
C ILE A 103 0.02 7.94 -2.10
N GLY A 104 -0.56 7.92 -3.31
CA GLY A 104 -1.87 7.31 -3.54
C GLY A 104 -1.89 5.82 -3.20
N MET A 105 -0.90 5.06 -3.68
CA MET A 105 -0.81 3.63 -3.39
C MET A 105 -0.22 3.35 -2.02
N GLY A 106 0.87 4.03 -1.64
CA GLY A 106 1.59 3.79 -0.39
C GLY A 106 0.75 4.10 0.85
N CYS A 107 0.04 5.22 0.86
CA CYS A 107 -0.76 5.66 2.02
C CYS A 107 -2.13 4.98 2.12
N GLY A 108 -2.62 4.35 1.06
CA GLY A 108 -3.84 3.55 1.13
C GLY A 108 -3.70 2.37 2.10
N SER A 109 -4.70 2.18 2.96
CA SER A 109 -4.79 0.95 3.78
C SER A 109 -4.88 -0.29 2.90
N ARG A 110 -4.87 -1.46 3.49
CA ARG A 110 -5.08 -2.69 2.72
C ARG A 110 -6.39 -2.68 1.93
N ALA A 111 -7.50 -2.25 2.54
CA ALA A 111 -8.77 -2.10 1.84
C ALA A 111 -8.70 -1.00 0.77
N GLY A 112 -7.99 0.08 1.04
CA GLY A 112 -7.75 1.15 0.08
C GLY A 112 -6.95 0.67 -1.14
N LYS A 113 -5.88 -0.09 -0.93
CA LYS A 113 -5.13 -0.71 -2.03
C LYS A 113 -6.00 -1.68 -2.85
N MET A 114 -6.88 -2.46 -2.19
CA MET A 114 -7.87 -3.31 -2.86
C MET A 114 -8.81 -2.50 -3.75
N GLU A 115 -9.35 -1.39 -3.24
CA GLU A 115 -10.25 -0.51 -4.00
C GLU A 115 -9.57 0.12 -5.22
N GLN A 116 -8.29 0.46 -5.12
CA GLN A 116 -7.52 1.01 -6.24
C GLN A 116 -7.29 -0.03 -7.34
N HIS A 117 -6.87 -1.25 -6.98
CA HIS A 117 -6.49 -2.28 -7.94
C HIS A 117 -7.65 -3.05 -8.57
N THR A 118 -8.80 -3.13 -7.89
CA THR A 118 -9.92 -4.00 -8.30
C THR A 118 -11.26 -3.32 -8.02
N SER A 119 -12.31 -4.12 -8.06
CA SER A 119 -13.60 -3.79 -7.43
C SER A 119 -13.56 -3.92 -5.90
N GLY A 120 -12.38 -4.12 -5.30
CA GLY A 120 -12.19 -4.20 -3.86
C GLY A 120 -12.40 -5.59 -3.24
N LYS A 121 -12.24 -6.69 -4.02
CA LYS A 121 -12.44 -8.06 -3.49
C LYS A 121 -11.28 -8.99 -3.84
N PRO A 122 -10.84 -9.86 -2.89
CA PRO A 122 -9.74 -10.80 -3.12
C PRO A 122 -10.19 -12.02 -3.93
N ALA A 123 -9.23 -12.73 -4.54
CA ALA A 123 -9.42 -14.02 -5.18
C ALA A 123 -8.62 -15.13 -4.48
N ILE A 124 -8.90 -16.39 -4.81
CA ILE A 124 -8.20 -17.55 -4.26
C ILE A 124 -7.62 -18.41 -5.38
N ASP A 125 -6.31 -18.60 -5.33
CA ASP A 125 -5.59 -19.59 -6.11
C ASP A 125 -5.81 -20.98 -5.48
N LEU A 126 -6.60 -21.80 -6.14
CA LEU A 126 -6.95 -23.12 -5.63
C LEU A 126 -5.78 -24.10 -5.64
N GLU A 127 -4.77 -23.89 -6.49
CA GLU A 127 -3.58 -24.75 -6.53
C GLU A 127 -2.70 -24.52 -5.30
N LYS A 128 -2.51 -23.27 -4.92
CA LYS A 128 -1.76 -22.87 -3.73
C LYS A 128 -2.52 -23.09 -2.42
N CYS A 129 -3.84 -23.04 -2.45
CA CYS A 129 -4.66 -23.18 -1.24
C CYS A 129 -4.45 -24.56 -0.59
N ARG A 130 -4.11 -24.57 0.70
CA ARG A 130 -3.91 -25.77 1.52
C ARG A 130 -5.08 -26.08 2.48
N GLY A 131 -6.17 -25.32 2.41
CA GLY A 131 -7.34 -25.51 3.27
C GLY A 131 -7.08 -25.27 4.77
N CYS A 132 -6.07 -24.51 5.13
CA CYS A 132 -5.62 -24.30 6.51
C CYS A 132 -6.58 -23.46 7.37
N ARG A 133 -7.62 -22.89 6.79
CA ARG A 133 -8.70 -22.10 7.41
C ARG A 133 -8.29 -20.75 8.04
N ARG A 134 -7.05 -20.33 7.98
CA ARG A 134 -6.61 -19.02 8.54
C ARG A 134 -7.40 -17.86 7.95
N CYS A 135 -7.61 -17.83 6.63
CA CYS A 135 -8.37 -16.76 5.97
C CYS A 135 -9.82 -16.65 6.44
N ALA A 136 -10.49 -17.79 6.73
CA ALA A 136 -11.83 -17.77 7.30
C ALA A 136 -11.85 -17.30 8.74
N HIS A 137 -10.90 -17.72 9.57
CA HIS A 137 -10.75 -17.26 10.95
C HIS A 137 -10.57 -15.74 11.05
N GLU A 138 -9.85 -15.14 10.09
CA GLU A 138 -9.62 -13.69 10.03
C GLU A 138 -10.77 -12.92 9.35
N CYS A 139 -11.75 -13.61 8.79
CA CYS A 139 -12.85 -12.98 8.06
C CYS A 139 -13.96 -12.52 9.01
N GLY A 140 -13.96 -11.23 9.37
CA GLY A 140 -14.98 -10.65 10.25
C GLY A 140 -16.38 -10.53 9.63
N SER A 141 -16.58 -10.92 8.37
CA SER A 141 -17.88 -10.95 7.69
C SER A 141 -18.36 -12.36 7.33
N ASP A 142 -17.66 -13.39 7.80
CA ASP A 142 -17.95 -14.80 7.54
C ASP A 142 -18.15 -15.11 6.04
N ALA A 143 -17.39 -14.42 5.20
CA ALA A 143 -17.46 -14.53 3.74
C ALA A 143 -16.64 -15.70 3.17
N ILE A 144 -15.89 -16.44 4.00
CA ILE A 144 -15.03 -17.52 3.51
C ILE A 144 -15.50 -18.86 4.03
N THR A 145 -15.86 -19.73 3.11
CA THR A 145 -16.26 -21.12 3.36
C THR A 145 -15.27 -22.09 2.72
N TYR A 146 -15.54 -23.40 2.82
CA TYR A 146 -14.68 -24.43 2.27
C TYR A 146 -15.48 -25.41 1.42
N LEU A 147 -14.99 -25.65 0.21
CA LEU A 147 -15.51 -26.67 -0.70
C LEU A 147 -14.35 -27.58 -1.13
N ASN A 148 -14.50 -28.89 -0.99
CA ASN A 148 -13.47 -29.88 -1.33
C ASN A 148 -12.08 -29.58 -0.71
N GLY A 149 -12.07 -29.09 0.54
CA GLY A 149 -10.83 -28.77 1.25
C GLY A 149 -10.15 -27.48 0.83
N LYS A 150 -10.75 -26.68 -0.03
CA LYS A 150 -10.24 -25.39 -0.51
C LYS A 150 -11.13 -24.25 -0.04
N ALA A 151 -10.55 -23.08 0.17
CA ALA A 151 -11.31 -21.91 0.54
C ALA A 151 -12.11 -21.36 -0.66
N VAL A 152 -13.31 -20.85 -0.38
CA VAL A 152 -14.20 -20.21 -1.36
C VAL A 152 -14.73 -18.92 -0.75
N ILE A 153 -14.75 -17.83 -1.51
CA ILE A 153 -15.24 -16.53 -1.07
C ILE A 153 -16.67 -16.31 -1.55
N ASP A 154 -17.54 -15.99 -0.60
CA ASP A 154 -18.88 -15.47 -0.85
C ASP A 154 -18.75 -13.95 -1.08
N TYR A 155 -18.83 -13.53 -2.32
CA TYR A 155 -18.65 -12.13 -2.71
C TYR A 155 -19.78 -11.20 -2.27
N ASP A 156 -20.94 -11.71 -1.94
CA ASP A 156 -22.07 -10.92 -1.41
C ASP A 156 -21.79 -10.50 0.04
N LYS A 157 -21.12 -11.37 0.80
CA LYS A 157 -20.70 -11.08 2.18
C LYS A 157 -19.36 -10.35 2.27
N CYS A 158 -18.50 -10.53 1.27
CA CYS A 158 -17.14 -9.97 1.31
C CYS A 158 -17.15 -8.44 1.32
N LYS A 159 -16.49 -7.83 2.30
CA LYS A 159 -16.34 -6.36 2.46
C LYS A 159 -15.06 -5.80 1.83
N GLY A 160 -14.23 -6.61 1.18
CA GLY A 160 -13.01 -6.15 0.52
C GLY A 160 -11.90 -5.68 1.46
N CYS A 161 -11.92 -6.02 2.76
CA CYS A 161 -10.94 -5.54 3.73
C CYS A 161 -9.52 -6.14 3.59
N GLY A 162 -9.33 -7.18 2.76
CA GLY A 162 -8.04 -7.80 2.46
C GLY A 162 -7.37 -8.55 3.62
N ARG A 163 -7.99 -8.71 4.80
CA ARG A 163 -7.41 -9.45 5.94
C ARG A 163 -6.96 -10.85 5.57
N CYS A 164 -7.76 -11.55 4.78
CA CYS A 164 -7.47 -12.92 4.32
C CYS A 164 -6.18 -13.00 3.49
N ILE A 165 -5.81 -11.95 2.75
CA ILE A 165 -4.55 -11.88 2.02
C ILE A 165 -3.38 -11.86 3.01
N GLY A 166 -3.42 -10.97 4.01
CA GLY A 166 -2.40 -10.87 5.04
C GLY A 166 -2.26 -12.11 5.92
N ALA A 167 -3.35 -12.89 6.09
CA ALA A 167 -3.35 -14.10 6.89
C ALA A 167 -2.85 -15.34 6.12
N CYS A 168 -2.80 -15.31 4.80
CA CYS A 168 -2.44 -16.46 3.99
C CYS A 168 -0.93 -16.65 3.92
N SER A 169 -0.40 -17.68 4.60
CA SER A 169 1.03 -18.03 4.56
C SER A 169 1.44 -18.76 3.28
N PHE A 170 0.50 -19.11 2.42
CA PHE A 170 0.74 -19.84 1.17
C PHE A 170 0.55 -18.94 -0.06
N ASP A 171 0.31 -17.66 0.12
CA ASP A 171 0.00 -16.68 -0.92
C ASP A 171 -1.11 -17.15 -1.89
N ALA A 172 -2.02 -17.99 -1.37
CA ALA A 172 -3.16 -18.50 -2.10
C ALA A 172 -4.32 -17.50 -2.18
N VAL A 173 -4.40 -16.54 -1.25
CA VAL A 173 -5.37 -15.45 -1.31
C VAL A 173 -4.63 -14.23 -1.83
N TYR A 174 -5.10 -13.69 -2.92
CA TYR A 174 -4.41 -12.61 -3.63
C TYR A 174 -5.37 -11.53 -4.12
N ASN A 175 -4.81 -10.42 -4.55
CA ASN A 175 -5.53 -9.36 -5.24
C ASN A 175 -5.44 -9.59 -6.74
N GLU A 176 -6.58 -9.70 -7.39
CA GLU A 176 -6.65 -9.79 -8.84
C GLU A 176 -6.55 -8.38 -9.44
N ASN A 177 -5.48 -8.10 -10.19
CA ASN A 177 -5.29 -6.82 -10.86
C ASN A 177 -6.24 -6.74 -12.07
N SER A 178 -7.49 -6.38 -11.83
CA SER A 178 -8.53 -6.28 -12.86
C SER A 178 -8.83 -4.86 -13.32
N CYS A 179 -8.17 -3.87 -12.71
CA CYS A 179 -8.38 -2.46 -13.05
C CYS A 179 -7.57 -2.10 -14.30
N ALA A 180 -8.22 -1.46 -15.28
CA ALA A 180 -7.48 -0.86 -16.40
C ALA A 180 -6.50 0.19 -15.88
N ASN A 181 -5.31 0.30 -16.51
CA ASN A 181 -4.24 1.19 -16.06
C ASN A 181 -4.73 2.64 -15.89
N GLU A 182 -5.49 3.16 -16.84
CA GLU A 182 -6.04 4.51 -16.78
C GLU A 182 -6.96 4.72 -15.55
N LEU A 183 -7.79 3.75 -15.22
CA LEU A 183 -8.66 3.82 -14.05
C LEU A 183 -7.87 3.72 -12.75
N LEU A 184 -6.81 2.90 -12.73
CA LEU A 184 -5.88 2.82 -11.60
C LEU A 184 -5.20 4.16 -11.34
N ASP A 185 -4.72 4.84 -12.38
CA ASP A 185 -4.08 6.15 -12.28
C ASP A 185 -5.01 7.21 -11.68
N ARG A 186 -6.25 7.24 -12.15
CA ARG A 186 -7.28 8.18 -11.64
C ARG A 186 -7.59 7.92 -10.16
N LYS A 187 -7.79 6.66 -9.78
CA LYS A 187 -7.99 6.28 -8.37
C LYS A 187 -6.78 6.64 -7.50
N MET A 188 -5.56 6.41 -7.96
CA MET A 188 -4.35 6.80 -7.23
C MET A 188 -4.26 8.32 -7.03
N ALA A 189 -4.64 9.10 -8.02
CA ALA A 189 -4.67 10.57 -7.91
C ALA A 189 -5.67 11.03 -6.84
N GLU A 190 -6.87 10.45 -6.79
CA GLU A 190 -7.87 10.75 -5.76
C GLU A 190 -7.41 10.32 -4.36
N TYR A 191 -6.73 9.17 -4.24
CA TYR A 191 -6.09 8.74 -3.01
C TYR A 191 -4.97 9.70 -2.56
N ALA A 192 -4.13 10.15 -3.48
CA ALA A 192 -3.10 11.14 -3.18
C ALA A 192 -3.72 12.48 -2.73
N MET A 193 -4.82 12.90 -3.37
CA MET A 193 -5.56 14.10 -2.98
C MET A 193 -6.11 13.96 -1.56
N ALA A 194 -6.68 12.81 -1.19
CA ALA A 194 -7.18 12.54 0.15
C ALA A 194 -6.08 12.71 1.21
N VAL A 195 -4.86 12.26 0.92
CA VAL A 195 -3.73 12.39 1.84
C VAL A 195 -3.27 13.83 1.99
N CYS A 196 -3.22 14.59 0.90
CA CYS A 196 -2.60 15.91 0.88
C CYS A 196 -3.55 17.06 1.21
N GLN A 197 -4.86 16.89 1.06
CA GLN A 197 -5.81 17.97 1.32
C GLN A 197 -5.84 18.38 2.79
N ASN A 198 -6.10 19.67 3.04
CA ASN A 198 -6.35 20.26 4.37
C ASN A 198 -5.19 20.16 5.38
N ARG A 199 -3.94 19.94 4.93
CA ARG A 199 -2.75 19.98 5.77
C ARG A 199 -1.51 20.42 4.97
N PRO A 200 -0.47 20.94 5.63
CA PRO A 200 0.79 21.24 4.96
C PRO A 200 1.43 19.97 4.38
N CYS A 201 1.81 20.05 3.11
CA CYS A 201 2.50 18.97 2.41
C CYS A 201 3.77 19.48 1.77
N PHE A 202 4.81 18.64 1.72
CA PHE A 202 6.05 18.90 1.03
C PHE A 202 6.53 17.64 0.32
N HIS A 203 7.02 17.79 -0.92
CA HIS A 203 7.36 16.64 -1.75
C HIS A 203 8.81 16.72 -2.21
N ILE A 204 9.57 15.66 -1.95
CA ILE A 204 10.97 15.54 -2.36
C ILE A 204 11.05 14.35 -3.31
N SER A 205 11.54 14.57 -4.52
CA SER A 205 11.72 13.55 -5.55
C SER A 205 13.20 13.31 -5.83
N LEU A 206 13.64 12.08 -5.63
CA LEU A 206 14.95 11.58 -5.99
C LEU A 206 14.87 11.04 -7.42
N VAL A 207 15.46 11.76 -8.38
CA VAL A 207 15.50 11.38 -9.80
C VAL A 207 16.91 10.88 -10.11
N GLN A 208 17.23 9.75 -9.51
CA GLN A 208 18.53 9.08 -9.49
C GLN A 208 18.30 7.57 -9.58
N ASP A 209 19.25 6.83 -10.11
CA ASP A 209 19.17 5.37 -10.28
C ASP A 209 17.83 4.91 -10.92
N ILE A 210 17.41 5.61 -11.97
CA ILE A 210 16.09 5.44 -12.57
C ILE A 210 15.99 4.07 -13.24
N SER A 211 15.27 3.15 -12.60
CA SER A 211 14.97 1.82 -13.13
C SER A 211 13.78 1.84 -14.10
N PRO A 212 13.68 0.87 -15.04
CA PRO A 212 12.54 0.79 -15.98
C PRO A 212 11.24 0.36 -15.31
N ASN A 213 11.32 -0.39 -14.20
CA ASN A 213 10.19 -0.98 -13.50
C ASN A 213 9.98 -0.39 -12.12
N CYS A 214 8.84 -0.74 -11.50
CA CYS A 214 8.49 -0.28 -10.16
C CYS A 214 9.39 -0.90 -9.08
N ASP A 215 9.78 -0.11 -8.07
CA ASP A 215 10.52 -0.58 -6.88
C ASP A 215 9.72 -1.60 -6.03
N CYS A 216 8.45 -1.86 -6.35
CA CYS A 216 7.69 -2.89 -5.69
C CYS A 216 8.09 -4.33 -6.11
N HIS A 217 8.83 -4.48 -7.19
CA HIS A 217 9.47 -5.73 -7.57
C HIS A 217 10.71 -5.99 -6.70
N CYS A 218 10.95 -7.25 -6.38
CA CYS A 218 12.10 -7.65 -5.56
C CYS A 218 13.44 -7.62 -6.33
N GLU A 219 13.37 -7.53 -7.65
CA GLU A 219 14.52 -7.41 -8.54
C GLU A 219 14.41 -6.06 -9.24
N ASN A 220 15.35 -5.16 -8.93
CA ASN A 220 15.47 -3.91 -9.64
C ASN A 220 16.44 -4.10 -10.80
N ASP A 221 16.00 -3.67 -11.98
CA ASP A 221 16.85 -3.62 -13.17
C ASP A 221 17.91 -2.53 -13.02
N ALA A 222 18.95 -2.63 -13.84
CA ALA A 222 19.97 -1.61 -13.90
C ALA A 222 19.35 -0.24 -14.30
N PRO A 223 19.88 0.88 -13.80
CA PRO A 223 19.44 2.20 -14.20
C PRO A 223 19.49 2.38 -15.72
N ILE A 224 18.43 2.94 -16.29
CA ILE A 224 18.28 3.16 -17.75
C ILE A 224 18.54 4.58 -18.17
N LEU A 225 18.58 5.51 -17.25
CA LEU A 225 18.85 6.93 -17.48
C LEU A 225 19.90 7.44 -16.50
N PRO A 226 20.71 8.43 -16.88
CA PRO A 226 21.61 9.08 -15.94
C PRO A 226 20.83 9.83 -14.86
N ASP A 227 21.48 10.01 -13.71
CA ASP A 227 20.95 10.81 -12.61
C ASP A 227 20.67 12.25 -13.05
N ILE A 228 19.53 12.76 -12.66
CA ILE A 228 19.11 14.13 -12.95
C ILE A 228 19.27 15.01 -11.71
N GLY A 229 18.89 14.50 -10.54
CA GLY A 229 19.06 15.19 -9.26
C GLY A 229 17.92 15.00 -8.28
N ILE A 230 17.86 15.89 -7.30
CA ILE A 230 16.83 15.91 -6.26
C ILE A 230 15.99 17.18 -6.46
N PHE A 231 14.67 17.01 -6.49
CA PHE A 231 13.70 18.09 -6.67
C PHE A 231 12.77 18.20 -5.45
N ALA A 232 12.46 19.43 -5.05
CA ALA A 232 11.61 19.73 -3.89
C ALA A 232 10.74 20.97 -4.16
#